data_2f8c1fd3c92e78dd9875d26124b4077d
#
_entry.id   2f8c1fd3c92e78dd9875d26124b4077d
#
_cell.length_a   1.000
_cell.length_b   1.000
_cell.length_c   1.000
_cell.angle_alpha   90.00
_cell.angle_beta   90.00
_cell.angle_gamma   90.00
#
_symmetry.space_group_name_H-M   'P 1'
#
loop_
_entity.id
_entity.type
_entity.pdbx_description
1 polymer ?
#
loop_
_entity_poly.entity_id
_entity_poly.type
_entity_poly.pdbx_seq_one_letter_code
_entity_poly.pdbx_strand_id
1 'polypeptide(L)'
;MRRRPTLAATVVAVVATFALTGCTVPVAGAPDPYLGDLSGARLEVIATWSGAEQENFRAVLDEFSRRTHATVNYTSGGTDIALLVNSRLAGGEPPDIAFLPQPGVVAELARRGVLTPIMGAAEAAVRRNYSTDWQELGTVDGRLYGLYFKVANKSVIWYRTDAFEEAGVAPPSTWDEMRSVSRTLTEAGITPMATAGADGWVLTDWFENAYLNLAGPQRYDALARHELAWTDPTVVATLQLLADYWHAPRFVHGGPAGAAQLSFTQGVADVFGTRPSTAMLAEGDFVASEIRALGQVTVGDEARFFPWPSIEGSPPAVVVAGDQAVVFRDSPASAALMTFLASVEAGEIMASRGGYLSANRNLDPASYPDDTTRALAAGVVDADLLRFDLSDLTPQAFGGGSSAHMWVVLQNFLGGQLTAAQAATALEAAAAADFAGGS
;
A
#
# COMPACT_ATOMS: atom_id res chain seq x y z
N MET A 1 -88.84 61.45 -12.20
CA MET A 1 -88.55 60.11 -12.69
C MET A 1 -87.06 59.80 -12.51
N ARG A 2 -86.65 59.15 -11.49
CA ARG A 2 -85.21 58.80 -11.20
C ARG A 2 -85.13 57.33 -11.18
N ARG A 3 -84.37 56.75 -12.09
CA ARG A 3 -84.06 55.34 -12.14
C ARG A 3 -82.89 55.06 -11.17
N ARG A 4 -83.07 54.08 -10.30
CA ARG A 4 -82.03 53.55 -9.44
C ARG A 4 -81.21 52.46 -10.20
N PRO A 5 -79.89 52.42 -10.10
CA PRO A 5 -79.13 51.27 -10.61
C PRO A 5 -79.02 50.19 -9.58
N THR A 6 -79.23 48.96 -10.02
CA THR A 6 -79.02 47.69 -9.28
C THR A 6 -77.52 47.35 -9.18
N LEU A 7 -77.01 47.21 -7.97
CA LEU A 7 -75.68 46.64 -7.73
C LEU A 7 -75.72 45.13 -7.86
N ALA A 8 -74.94 44.60 -8.77
CA ALA A 8 -74.60 43.20 -8.85
C ALA A 8 -73.42 42.92 -7.93
N ALA A 9 -73.59 42.00 -6.91
CA ALA A 9 -72.50 41.57 -6.07
C ALA A 9 -71.76 40.40 -6.73
N THR A 10 -70.51 40.63 -7.08
CA THR A 10 -69.61 39.58 -7.59
C THR A 10 -68.95 38.91 -6.40
N VAL A 11 -69.26 37.62 -6.20
CA VAL A 11 -68.60 36.77 -5.21
C VAL A 11 -67.31 36.25 -5.83
N VAL A 12 -66.18 36.67 -5.32
CA VAL A 12 -64.85 36.13 -5.67
C VAL A 12 -64.56 34.97 -4.74
N ALA A 13 -64.59 33.76 -5.27
CA ALA A 13 -64.13 32.56 -4.58
C ALA A 13 -62.60 32.51 -4.63
N VAL A 14 -61.96 32.71 -3.50
CA VAL A 14 -60.53 32.48 -3.34
C VAL A 14 -60.30 30.98 -3.12
N VAL A 15 -59.79 30.29 -4.15
CA VAL A 15 -59.30 28.91 -4.03
C VAL A 15 -57.87 28.97 -3.46
N ALA A 16 -57.73 28.65 -2.16
CA ALA A 16 -56.43 28.46 -1.53
C ALA A 16 -55.84 27.09 -1.95
N THR A 17 -54.88 27.14 -2.88
CA THR A 17 -54.07 25.98 -3.26
C THR A 17 -53.02 25.73 -2.16
N PHE A 18 -53.27 24.74 -1.29
CA PHE A 18 -52.25 24.22 -0.40
C PHE A 18 -51.23 23.44 -1.23
N ALA A 19 -50.05 24.03 -1.47
CA ALA A 19 -48.88 23.30 -1.95
C ALA A 19 -48.36 22.42 -0.83
N LEU A 20 -48.66 21.13 -0.87
CA LEU A 20 -48.00 20.10 -0.06
C LEU A 20 -46.56 20.03 -0.55
N THR A 21 -45.66 20.74 0.12
CA THR A 21 -44.21 20.42 0.06
C THR A 21 -44.01 19.09 0.72
N GLY A 22 -44.08 18.04 -0.07
CA GLY A 22 -43.64 16.70 0.35
C GLY A 22 -42.14 16.76 0.59
N CYS A 23 -41.73 16.66 1.86
CA CYS A 23 -40.35 16.27 2.15
C CYS A 23 -40.19 14.87 1.54
N THR A 24 -39.54 14.79 0.38
CA THR A 24 -39.04 13.53 -0.14
C THR A 24 -37.93 13.10 0.80
N VAL A 25 -38.27 12.25 1.78
CA VAL A 25 -37.30 11.40 2.47
C VAL A 25 -36.63 10.59 1.34
N PRO A 26 -35.28 10.62 1.18
CA PRO A 26 -34.63 9.77 0.22
C PRO A 26 -35.02 8.33 0.56
N VAL A 27 -35.82 7.70 -0.29
CA VAL A 27 -36.07 6.26 -0.21
C VAL A 27 -34.74 5.59 -0.40
N ALA A 28 -34.25 4.86 0.61
CA ALA A 28 -33.10 3.99 0.44
C ALA A 28 -33.32 3.16 -0.82
N GLY A 29 -32.36 3.17 -1.75
CA GLY A 29 -32.46 2.41 -2.99
C GLY A 29 -32.75 0.93 -2.69
N ALA A 30 -33.36 0.22 -3.62
CA ALA A 30 -33.52 -1.22 -3.46
C ALA A 30 -32.14 -1.87 -3.24
N PRO A 31 -32.02 -2.91 -2.37
CA PRO A 31 -30.76 -3.61 -2.16
C PRO A 31 -30.23 -4.17 -3.47
N ASP A 32 -28.88 -4.24 -3.59
CA ASP A 32 -28.23 -4.85 -4.74
C ASP A 32 -28.66 -6.33 -4.85
N PRO A 33 -29.22 -6.78 -6.00
CA PRO A 33 -29.71 -8.15 -6.14
C PRO A 33 -28.60 -9.20 -6.05
N TYR A 34 -27.34 -8.82 -6.22
CA TYR A 34 -26.16 -9.72 -6.15
C TYR A 34 -25.55 -9.77 -4.75
N LEU A 35 -25.65 -8.68 -3.98
CA LEU A 35 -25.10 -8.59 -2.62
C LEU A 35 -26.17 -8.88 -1.54
N GLY A 36 -27.44 -8.70 -1.87
CA GLY A 36 -28.57 -8.94 -0.99
C GLY A 36 -28.85 -7.79 -0.02
N ASP A 37 -29.96 -7.92 0.72
CA ASP A 37 -30.32 -7.02 1.82
C ASP A 37 -29.70 -7.54 3.12
N LEU A 38 -28.78 -6.75 3.68
CA LEU A 38 -28.05 -7.02 4.91
C LEU A 38 -28.47 -6.06 6.04
N SER A 39 -29.72 -5.57 6.00
CA SER A 39 -30.25 -4.66 7.02
C SER A 39 -30.07 -5.25 8.42
N GLY A 40 -29.46 -4.47 9.31
CA GLY A 40 -29.14 -4.87 10.68
C GLY A 40 -27.81 -5.63 10.85
N ALA A 41 -27.16 -6.05 9.79
CA ALA A 41 -25.81 -6.62 9.87
C ALA A 41 -24.78 -5.52 10.24
N ARG A 42 -23.82 -5.90 11.06
CA ARG A 42 -22.67 -5.06 11.44
C ARG A 42 -21.40 -5.79 11.14
N LEU A 43 -20.47 -5.12 10.46
CA LEU A 43 -19.14 -5.62 10.16
C LEU A 43 -18.08 -4.72 10.80
N GLU A 44 -17.05 -5.32 11.34
CA GLU A 44 -15.82 -4.66 11.76
C GLU A 44 -14.70 -4.98 10.76
N VAL A 45 -14.15 -3.95 10.16
CA VAL A 45 -13.06 -4.02 9.20
C VAL A 45 -11.84 -3.31 9.78
N ILE A 46 -10.69 -4.00 9.78
CA ILE A 46 -9.41 -3.44 10.23
C ILE A 46 -8.45 -3.42 9.04
N ALA A 47 -7.76 -2.30 8.80
CA ALA A 47 -6.69 -2.20 7.80
C ALA A 47 -5.52 -1.34 8.32
N THR A 48 -4.40 -1.37 7.62
CA THR A 48 -3.22 -0.55 7.94
C THR A 48 -3.46 0.95 7.72
N TRP A 49 -4.36 1.28 6.80
CA TRP A 49 -4.53 2.62 6.24
C TRP A 49 -5.09 3.63 7.25
N SER A 50 -4.50 4.84 7.24
CA SER A 50 -4.95 5.99 8.01
C SER A 50 -5.01 7.25 7.13
N GLY A 51 -5.49 8.38 7.67
CA GLY A 51 -5.52 9.65 6.93
C GLY A 51 -6.27 9.54 5.60
N ALA A 52 -5.68 10.04 4.53
CA ALA A 52 -6.29 10.09 3.19
C ALA A 52 -6.60 8.70 2.63
N GLU A 53 -5.74 7.71 2.84
CA GLU A 53 -6.00 6.34 2.40
C GLU A 53 -7.23 5.73 3.09
N GLN A 54 -7.37 5.96 4.39
CA GLN A 54 -8.56 5.55 5.14
C GLN A 54 -9.83 6.22 4.59
N GLU A 55 -9.78 7.51 4.31
CA GLU A 55 -10.93 8.25 3.75
C GLU A 55 -11.32 7.73 2.36
N ASN A 56 -10.33 7.41 1.53
CA ASN A 56 -10.55 6.81 0.22
C ASN A 56 -11.22 5.43 0.34
N PHE A 57 -10.74 4.59 1.25
CA PHE A 57 -11.32 3.27 1.47
C PHE A 57 -12.70 3.33 2.12
N ARG A 58 -12.95 4.30 3.00
CA ARG A 58 -14.30 4.52 3.55
C ARG A 58 -15.35 4.72 2.46
N ALA A 59 -15.02 5.39 1.36
CA ALA A 59 -15.96 5.54 0.25
C ALA A 59 -16.35 4.20 -0.40
N VAL A 60 -15.46 3.22 -0.43
CA VAL A 60 -15.78 1.85 -0.87
C VAL A 60 -16.74 1.19 0.12
N LEU A 61 -16.49 1.31 1.42
CA LEU A 61 -17.35 0.75 2.47
C LEU A 61 -18.72 1.43 2.54
N ASP A 62 -18.77 2.74 2.31
CA ASP A 62 -20.02 3.51 2.27
C ASP A 62 -20.88 3.10 1.08
N GLU A 63 -20.27 2.84 -0.10
CA GLU A 63 -21.01 2.32 -1.25
C GLU A 63 -21.56 0.92 -1.00
N PHE A 64 -20.75 0.04 -0.39
CA PHE A 64 -21.23 -1.27 0.05
C PHE A 64 -22.40 -1.13 1.02
N SER A 65 -22.28 -0.27 2.03
CA SER A 65 -23.34 -0.02 3.01
C SER A 65 -24.61 0.54 2.36
N ARG A 66 -24.47 1.44 1.40
CA ARG A 66 -25.59 2.00 0.64
C ARG A 66 -26.35 0.95 -0.16
N ARG A 67 -25.65 -0.05 -0.71
CA ARG A 67 -26.27 -1.13 -1.51
C ARG A 67 -26.90 -2.22 -0.70
N THR A 68 -26.33 -2.52 0.46
CA THR A 68 -26.73 -3.68 1.26
C THR A 68 -27.47 -3.33 2.53
N HIS A 69 -27.51 -2.05 2.91
CA HIS A 69 -28.00 -1.58 4.21
C HIS A 69 -27.24 -2.11 5.44
N ALA A 70 -26.07 -2.75 5.23
CA ALA A 70 -25.18 -3.13 6.32
C ALA A 70 -24.49 -1.91 6.93
N THR A 71 -24.13 -2.01 8.21
CA THR A 71 -23.25 -1.04 8.88
C THR A 71 -21.82 -1.59 8.90
N VAL A 72 -20.86 -0.85 8.34
CA VAL A 72 -19.45 -1.23 8.38
C VAL A 72 -18.67 -0.25 9.26
N ASN A 73 -18.00 -0.76 10.30
CA ASN A 73 -17.11 -0.01 11.15
C ASN A 73 -15.67 -0.26 10.71
N TYR A 74 -14.95 0.81 10.46
CA TYR A 74 -13.53 0.75 10.09
C TYR A 74 -12.63 1.19 11.24
N THR A 75 -11.56 0.42 11.48
CA THR A 75 -10.50 0.74 12.44
C THR A 75 -9.15 0.68 11.74
N SER A 76 -8.33 1.72 11.90
CA SER A 76 -6.93 1.68 11.45
C SER A 76 -6.07 0.93 12.46
N GLY A 77 -5.30 -0.05 11.99
CA GLY A 77 -4.33 -0.80 12.78
C GLY A 77 -2.91 -0.25 12.66
N GLY A 78 -2.66 0.66 11.71
CA GLY A 78 -1.33 1.20 11.43
C GLY A 78 -0.31 0.12 11.09
N THR A 79 0.97 0.43 11.32
CA THR A 79 2.12 -0.43 10.97
C THR A 79 2.11 -1.79 11.70
N ASP A 80 1.57 -1.84 12.94
CA ASP A 80 1.55 -3.05 13.76
C ASP A 80 0.20 -3.80 13.70
N ILE A 81 -0.46 -3.78 12.54
CA ILE A 81 -1.79 -4.40 12.36
C ILE A 81 -1.81 -5.89 12.74
N ALA A 82 -0.75 -6.64 12.44
CA ALA A 82 -0.66 -8.05 12.80
C ALA A 82 -0.66 -8.26 14.32
N LEU A 83 -0.02 -7.39 15.08
CA LEU A 83 -0.05 -7.40 16.55
C LEU A 83 -1.44 -7.09 17.06
N LEU A 84 -2.13 -6.07 16.49
CA LEU A 84 -3.50 -5.74 16.85
C LEU A 84 -4.45 -6.92 16.62
N VAL A 85 -4.36 -7.56 15.45
CA VAL A 85 -5.19 -8.73 15.09
C VAL A 85 -4.92 -9.90 16.05
N ASN A 86 -3.65 -10.21 16.33
CA ASN A 86 -3.30 -11.27 17.28
C ASN A 86 -3.81 -10.96 18.71
N SER A 87 -3.75 -9.70 19.16
CA SER A 87 -4.30 -9.27 20.45
C SER A 87 -5.83 -9.46 20.51
N ARG A 88 -6.55 -9.11 19.43
CA ARG A 88 -8.00 -9.31 19.31
C ARG A 88 -8.38 -10.79 19.30
N LEU A 89 -7.60 -11.63 18.58
CA LEU A 89 -7.76 -13.09 18.59
C LEU A 89 -7.58 -13.68 20.00
N ALA A 90 -6.54 -13.25 20.71
CA ALA A 90 -6.29 -13.70 22.09
C ALA A 90 -7.40 -13.27 23.06
N GLY A 91 -8.02 -12.12 22.81
CA GLY A 91 -9.20 -11.64 23.56
C GLY A 91 -10.53 -12.34 23.19
N GLY A 92 -10.53 -13.20 22.17
CA GLY A 92 -11.76 -13.85 21.67
C GLY A 92 -12.67 -12.93 20.85
N GLU A 93 -12.18 -11.76 20.44
CA GLU A 93 -12.94 -10.75 19.69
C GLU A 93 -12.23 -10.39 18.37
N PRO A 94 -12.02 -11.35 17.42
CA PRO A 94 -11.46 -11.05 16.13
C PRO A 94 -12.36 -10.08 15.34
N PRO A 95 -11.80 -9.28 14.41
CA PRO A 95 -12.60 -8.53 13.46
C PRO A 95 -13.39 -9.47 12.53
N ASP A 96 -14.31 -8.95 11.73
CA ASP A 96 -14.92 -9.74 10.67
C ASP A 96 -13.97 -9.90 9.49
N ILE A 97 -13.32 -8.80 9.08
CA ILE A 97 -12.37 -8.76 7.98
C ILE A 97 -11.16 -7.91 8.42
N ALA A 98 -9.95 -8.36 8.06
CA ALA A 98 -8.76 -7.52 8.16
C ALA A 98 -8.03 -7.46 6.82
N PHE A 99 -7.33 -6.35 6.57
CA PHE A 99 -6.42 -6.18 5.44
C PHE A 99 -4.99 -6.28 5.96
N LEU A 100 -4.31 -7.33 5.56
CA LEU A 100 -2.97 -7.65 6.04
C LEU A 100 -1.97 -7.57 4.89
N PRO A 101 -0.85 -6.85 5.05
CA PRO A 101 0.18 -6.75 4.01
C PRO A 101 1.03 -8.02 3.90
N GLN A 102 1.18 -8.81 4.97
CA GLN A 102 2.13 -9.91 5.03
C GLN A 102 1.49 -11.27 4.64
N PRO A 103 1.79 -11.87 3.47
CA PRO A 103 1.37 -13.23 3.13
C PRO A 103 1.85 -14.28 4.14
N GLY A 104 3.03 -14.10 4.71
CA GLY A 104 3.56 -14.98 5.75
C GLY A 104 2.66 -15.05 6.99
N VAL A 105 2.18 -13.89 7.46
CA VAL A 105 1.23 -13.79 8.58
C VAL A 105 -0.11 -14.44 8.22
N VAL A 106 -0.61 -14.20 7.01
CA VAL A 106 -1.88 -14.80 6.55
C VAL A 106 -1.76 -16.32 6.49
N ALA A 107 -0.63 -16.85 5.99
CA ALA A 107 -0.38 -18.29 5.95
C ALA A 107 -0.34 -18.91 7.36
N GLU A 108 0.29 -18.24 8.33
CA GLU A 108 0.29 -18.66 9.73
C GLU A 108 -1.13 -18.67 10.31
N LEU A 109 -1.90 -17.58 10.14
CA LEU A 109 -3.27 -17.50 10.63
C LEU A 109 -4.18 -18.55 9.99
N ALA A 110 -4.03 -18.81 8.69
CA ALA A 110 -4.79 -19.84 7.99
C ALA A 110 -4.49 -21.25 8.52
N ARG A 111 -3.21 -21.61 8.74
CA ARG A 111 -2.81 -22.89 9.31
C ARG A 111 -3.26 -23.07 10.76
N ARG A 112 -3.34 -22.00 11.53
CA ARG A 112 -3.95 -21.98 12.88
C ARG A 112 -5.47 -22.17 12.85
N GLY A 113 -6.10 -22.15 11.66
CA GLY A 113 -7.53 -22.34 11.51
C GLY A 113 -8.38 -21.18 12.03
N VAL A 114 -7.81 -19.97 12.14
CA VAL A 114 -8.54 -18.77 12.60
C VAL A 114 -9.09 -17.94 11.45
N LEU A 115 -8.75 -18.27 10.20
CA LEU A 115 -9.29 -17.64 9.00
C LEU A 115 -10.33 -18.54 8.33
N THR A 116 -11.32 -17.89 7.73
CA THR A 116 -12.33 -18.55 6.87
C THR A 116 -11.86 -18.48 5.40
N PRO A 117 -11.82 -19.60 4.65
CA PRO A 117 -11.52 -19.57 3.23
C PRO A 117 -12.53 -18.73 2.44
N ILE A 118 -12.04 -17.99 1.46
CA ILE A 118 -12.88 -17.26 0.51
C ILE A 118 -13.50 -18.27 -0.45
N MET A 119 -14.83 -18.31 -0.51
CA MET A 119 -15.59 -19.28 -1.31
C MET A 119 -16.74 -18.63 -2.08
N GLY A 120 -17.37 -19.41 -2.94
CA GLY A 120 -18.60 -19.01 -3.63
C GLY A 120 -18.43 -17.83 -4.59
N ALA A 121 -19.28 -16.82 -4.46
CA ALA A 121 -19.29 -15.66 -5.35
C ALA A 121 -18.00 -14.84 -5.25
N ALA A 122 -17.44 -14.68 -4.05
CA ALA A 122 -16.19 -13.98 -3.83
C ALA A 122 -15.01 -14.70 -4.50
N GLU A 123 -14.87 -16.01 -4.30
CA GLU A 123 -13.84 -16.80 -4.98
C GLU A 123 -13.98 -16.73 -6.50
N ALA A 124 -15.20 -16.87 -7.03
CA ALA A 124 -15.46 -16.78 -8.47
C ALA A 124 -15.08 -15.39 -9.02
N ALA A 125 -15.30 -14.32 -8.26
CA ALA A 125 -14.89 -12.97 -8.64
C ALA A 125 -13.37 -12.82 -8.64
N VAL A 126 -12.67 -13.34 -7.63
CA VAL A 126 -11.19 -13.35 -7.60
C VAL A 126 -10.63 -14.10 -8.79
N ARG A 127 -11.09 -15.32 -9.04
CA ARG A 127 -10.61 -16.14 -10.18
C ARG A 127 -10.82 -15.46 -11.54
N ARG A 128 -11.87 -14.70 -11.70
CA ARG A 128 -12.18 -13.97 -12.93
C ARG A 128 -11.35 -12.70 -13.10
N ASN A 129 -11.13 -11.98 -12.00
CA ASN A 129 -10.64 -10.61 -12.04
C ASN A 129 -9.14 -10.48 -11.74
N TYR A 130 -8.49 -11.48 -11.14
CA TYR A 130 -7.09 -11.43 -10.71
C TYR A 130 -6.24 -12.42 -11.52
N SER A 131 -4.96 -12.11 -11.72
CA SER A 131 -4.01 -13.04 -12.33
C SER A 131 -3.75 -14.24 -11.43
N THR A 132 -3.19 -15.32 -12.00
CA THR A 132 -2.82 -16.53 -11.25
C THR A 132 -1.85 -16.21 -10.11
N ASP A 133 -0.86 -15.34 -10.37
CA ASP A 133 0.15 -14.98 -9.37
C ASP A 133 -0.47 -14.34 -8.12
N TRP A 134 -1.41 -13.39 -8.31
CA TRP A 134 -2.13 -12.78 -7.18
C TRP A 134 -3.06 -13.76 -6.46
N GLN A 135 -3.63 -14.73 -7.18
CA GLN A 135 -4.42 -15.80 -6.56
C GLN A 135 -3.54 -16.74 -5.73
N GLU A 136 -2.35 -17.10 -6.24
CA GLU A 136 -1.40 -17.97 -5.55
C GLU A 136 -0.87 -17.32 -4.27
N LEU A 137 -0.55 -16.04 -4.29
CA LEU A 137 -0.15 -15.28 -3.09
C LEU A 137 -1.22 -15.26 -1.99
N GLY A 138 -2.51 -15.31 -2.35
CA GLY A 138 -3.63 -15.39 -1.40
C GLY A 138 -4.02 -16.83 -1.02
N THR A 139 -3.31 -17.85 -1.57
CA THR A 139 -3.67 -19.26 -1.41
C THR A 139 -2.73 -19.95 -0.40
N VAL A 140 -3.31 -20.62 0.58
CA VAL A 140 -2.59 -21.43 1.58
C VAL A 140 -3.12 -22.85 1.53
N ASP A 141 -2.24 -23.82 1.34
CA ASP A 141 -2.57 -25.26 1.31
C ASP A 141 -3.74 -25.58 0.33
N GLY A 142 -3.73 -24.91 -0.84
CA GLY A 142 -4.70 -25.10 -1.92
C GLY A 142 -6.05 -24.42 -1.71
N ARG A 143 -6.22 -23.60 -0.67
CA ARG A 143 -7.43 -22.82 -0.41
C ARG A 143 -7.15 -21.32 -0.45
N LEU A 144 -8.05 -20.56 -1.05
CA LEU A 144 -7.95 -19.10 -1.12
C LEU A 144 -8.38 -18.49 0.23
N TYR A 145 -7.49 -17.72 0.87
CA TYR A 145 -7.76 -16.99 2.11
C TYR A 145 -7.65 -15.49 1.95
N GLY A 146 -6.79 -15.01 1.03
CA GLY A 146 -6.50 -13.61 0.81
C GLY A 146 -6.99 -13.09 -0.54
N LEU A 147 -7.61 -11.91 -0.53
CA LEU A 147 -7.94 -11.11 -1.72
C LEU A 147 -7.06 -9.86 -1.71
N TYR A 148 -6.11 -9.75 -2.64
CA TYR A 148 -5.29 -8.54 -2.80
C TYR A 148 -6.13 -7.38 -3.33
N PHE A 149 -6.65 -6.58 -2.44
CA PHE A 149 -7.47 -5.42 -2.81
C PHE A 149 -6.62 -4.25 -3.28
N LYS A 150 -5.58 -3.90 -2.53
CA LYS A 150 -4.61 -2.87 -2.88
C LYS A 150 -3.25 -3.50 -3.13
N VAL A 151 -2.53 -3.03 -4.15
CA VAL A 151 -1.14 -3.39 -4.40
C VAL A 151 -0.26 -2.16 -4.43
N ALA A 152 1.04 -2.35 -4.32
CA ALA A 152 2.03 -1.28 -4.37
C ALA A 152 3.17 -1.65 -5.31
N ASN A 153 3.67 -0.66 -6.05
CA ASN A 153 4.93 -0.71 -6.78
C ASN A 153 6.03 -0.15 -5.88
N LYS A 154 6.87 -1.02 -5.31
CA LYS A 154 7.95 -0.63 -4.40
C LYS A 154 9.30 -0.40 -5.09
N SER A 155 9.33 -0.41 -6.42
CA SER A 155 10.56 -0.25 -7.21
C SER A 155 10.63 1.10 -7.92
N VAL A 156 10.34 2.17 -7.19
CA VAL A 156 10.43 3.53 -7.70
C VAL A 156 11.20 4.45 -6.76
N ILE A 157 11.81 5.48 -7.34
CA ILE A 157 12.48 6.54 -6.60
C ILE A 157 11.83 7.87 -7.00
N TRP A 158 11.23 8.53 -6.02
CA TRP A 158 10.64 9.84 -6.17
C TRP A 158 11.70 10.93 -6.09
N TYR A 159 11.56 11.99 -6.90
CA TYR A 159 12.49 13.09 -6.92
C TYR A 159 11.84 14.43 -7.20
N ARG A 160 12.47 15.50 -6.76
CA ARG A 160 12.09 16.88 -7.07
C ARG A 160 12.75 17.32 -8.38
N THR A 161 11.91 17.80 -9.31
CA THR A 161 12.40 18.29 -10.63
C THR A 161 13.30 19.51 -10.50
N ASP A 162 12.97 20.46 -9.62
CA ASP A 162 13.75 21.68 -9.41
C ASP A 162 15.16 21.38 -8.84
N ALA A 163 15.30 20.41 -7.93
CA ALA A 163 16.61 20.01 -7.42
C ALA A 163 17.49 19.35 -8.50
N PHE A 164 16.89 18.57 -9.40
CA PHE A 164 17.56 17.97 -10.54
C PHE A 164 17.95 19.00 -11.58
N GLU A 165 17.09 19.97 -11.86
CA GLU A 165 17.36 21.09 -12.75
C GLU A 165 18.47 21.99 -12.21
N GLU A 166 18.47 22.33 -10.92
CA GLU A 166 19.50 23.13 -10.25
C GLU A 166 20.88 22.45 -10.34
N ALA A 167 20.95 21.13 -10.14
CA ALA A 167 22.17 20.35 -10.25
C ALA A 167 22.55 20.00 -11.70
N GLY A 168 21.67 20.25 -12.68
CA GLY A 168 21.90 19.90 -14.08
C GLY A 168 21.99 18.39 -14.35
N VAL A 169 21.22 17.58 -13.61
CA VAL A 169 21.21 16.13 -13.74
C VAL A 169 19.85 15.60 -14.25
N ALA A 170 19.87 14.40 -14.82
CA ALA A 170 18.67 13.67 -15.25
C ALA A 170 18.46 12.41 -14.38
N PRO A 171 17.23 11.86 -14.34
CA PRO A 171 16.95 10.61 -13.67
C PRO A 171 17.87 9.47 -14.13
N PRO A 172 18.53 8.76 -13.20
CA PRO A 172 19.44 7.68 -13.51
C PRO A 172 18.69 6.39 -13.92
N SER A 173 19.29 5.60 -14.81
CA SER A 173 18.79 4.29 -15.23
C SER A 173 19.63 3.14 -14.67
N THR A 174 20.83 3.42 -14.21
CA THR A 174 21.75 2.44 -13.62
C THR A 174 22.22 2.90 -12.23
N TRP A 175 22.66 1.93 -11.41
CA TRP A 175 23.20 2.21 -10.08
C TRP A 175 24.44 3.11 -10.10
N ASP A 176 25.28 2.95 -11.11
CA ASP A 176 26.45 3.83 -11.28
C ASP A 176 26.07 5.27 -11.63
N GLU A 177 25.04 5.43 -12.49
CA GLU A 177 24.45 6.75 -12.75
C GLU A 177 23.81 7.34 -11.49
N MET A 178 23.09 6.54 -10.68
CA MET A 178 22.52 6.95 -9.41
C MET A 178 23.59 7.51 -8.46
N ARG A 179 24.73 6.81 -8.34
CA ARG A 179 25.87 7.30 -7.55
C ARG A 179 26.48 8.57 -8.12
N SER A 180 26.53 8.69 -9.46
CA SER A 180 27.03 9.90 -10.13
C SER A 180 26.12 11.10 -9.91
N VAL A 181 24.79 10.92 -10.09
CA VAL A 181 23.77 11.93 -9.80
C VAL A 181 23.86 12.38 -8.34
N SER A 182 23.99 11.44 -7.40
CA SER A 182 24.14 11.75 -5.98
C SER A 182 25.39 12.58 -5.67
N ARG A 183 26.53 12.31 -6.34
CA ARG A 183 27.71 13.15 -6.20
C ARG A 183 27.48 14.57 -6.70
N THR A 184 26.88 14.72 -7.89
CA THR A 184 26.60 16.03 -8.48
C THR A 184 25.62 16.85 -7.62
N LEU A 185 24.56 16.23 -7.11
CA LEU A 185 23.65 16.86 -6.14
C LEU A 185 24.41 17.34 -4.88
N THR A 186 25.27 16.47 -4.34
CA THR A 186 26.10 16.81 -3.18
C THR A 186 27.05 17.98 -3.44
N GLU A 187 27.65 18.05 -4.63
CA GLU A 187 28.52 19.16 -5.08
C GLU A 187 27.74 20.46 -5.24
N ALA A 188 26.48 20.38 -5.67
CA ALA A 188 25.54 21.51 -5.69
C ALA A 188 25.04 21.94 -4.31
N GLY A 189 25.39 21.21 -3.25
CA GLY A 189 24.96 21.50 -1.89
C GLY A 189 23.61 20.90 -1.50
N ILE A 190 23.03 20.04 -2.35
CA ILE A 190 21.75 19.37 -2.17
C ILE A 190 21.99 17.97 -1.62
N THR A 191 21.34 17.58 -0.54
CA THR A 191 21.40 16.20 -0.04
C THR A 191 20.66 15.27 -1.00
N PRO A 192 21.30 14.19 -1.52
CA PRO A 192 20.67 13.34 -2.52
C PRO A 192 19.44 12.58 -2.03
N MET A 193 19.51 11.90 -0.85
CA MET A 193 18.54 10.89 -0.49
C MET A 193 18.01 11.04 0.95
N ALA A 194 16.69 11.02 1.09
CA ALA A 194 16.00 10.82 2.37
C ALA A 194 15.81 9.31 2.59
N THR A 195 16.76 8.67 3.27
CA THR A 195 16.62 7.25 3.65
C THR A 195 15.93 7.19 5.01
N ALA A 196 14.64 6.85 5.02
CA ALA A 196 13.79 6.90 6.21
C ALA A 196 13.88 5.60 7.02
N GLY A 197 15.01 5.38 7.72
CA GLY A 197 15.31 4.12 8.38
C GLY A 197 14.59 3.85 9.71
N ALA A 198 13.94 4.86 10.31
CA ALA A 198 13.29 4.69 11.62
C ALA A 198 12.12 3.69 11.57
N ASP A 199 11.41 3.61 10.44
CA ASP A 199 10.26 2.71 10.28
C ASP A 199 10.66 1.27 9.87
N GLY A 200 11.93 0.99 9.65
CA GLY A 200 12.49 -0.35 9.40
C GLY A 200 12.12 -0.96 8.05
N TRP A 201 10.82 -1.01 7.71
CA TRP A 201 10.33 -1.55 6.43
C TRP A 201 10.87 -0.80 5.20
N VAL A 202 11.16 0.48 5.31
CA VAL A 202 11.85 1.26 4.26
C VAL A 202 13.20 0.62 3.90
N LEU A 203 13.92 0.09 4.89
CA LEU A 203 15.23 -0.53 4.68
C LEU A 203 15.12 -1.94 4.08
N THR A 204 14.02 -2.65 4.35
CA THR A 204 13.77 -3.91 3.67
C THR A 204 13.52 -3.68 2.19
N ASP A 205 12.74 -2.66 1.82
CA ASP A 205 12.50 -2.28 0.43
C ASP A 205 13.79 -1.94 -0.33
N TRP A 206 14.72 -1.22 0.32
CA TRP A 206 16.04 -0.97 -0.24
C TRP A 206 16.83 -2.26 -0.48
N PHE A 207 16.87 -3.14 0.52
CA PHE A 207 17.57 -4.41 0.42
C PHE A 207 16.99 -5.29 -0.68
N GLU A 208 15.67 -5.40 -0.72
CA GLU A 208 14.94 -6.26 -1.64
C GLU A 208 15.10 -5.85 -3.10
N ASN A 209 14.97 -4.55 -3.39
CA ASN A 209 15.21 -4.01 -4.71
C ASN A 209 16.66 -4.25 -5.16
N ALA A 210 17.62 -3.97 -4.28
CA ALA A 210 19.02 -4.20 -4.58
C ALA A 210 19.32 -5.69 -4.76
N TYR A 211 18.77 -6.55 -3.90
CA TYR A 211 19.01 -8.00 -3.93
C TYR A 211 18.39 -8.66 -5.16
N LEU A 212 17.13 -8.30 -5.50
CA LEU A 212 16.47 -8.81 -6.70
C LEU A 212 17.26 -8.48 -7.97
N ASN A 213 17.79 -7.26 -8.07
CA ASN A 213 18.59 -6.81 -9.19
C ASN A 213 19.98 -7.47 -9.23
N LEU A 214 20.64 -7.66 -8.09
CA LEU A 214 22.01 -8.21 -8.04
C LEU A 214 22.01 -9.74 -8.09
N ALA A 215 21.14 -10.41 -7.36
CA ALA A 215 21.15 -11.86 -7.18
C ALA A 215 20.19 -12.61 -8.12
N GLY A 216 19.19 -11.91 -8.65
CA GLY A 216 18.15 -12.45 -9.53
C GLY A 216 17.03 -13.19 -8.78
N PRO A 217 15.93 -13.50 -9.50
CA PRO A 217 14.69 -13.97 -8.88
C PRO A 217 14.80 -15.33 -8.19
N GLN A 218 15.62 -16.25 -8.69
CA GLN A 218 15.73 -17.59 -8.09
C GLN A 218 16.38 -17.53 -6.70
N ARG A 219 17.42 -16.69 -6.51
CA ARG A 219 18.04 -16.49 -5.20
C ARG A 219 17.13 -15.68 -4.28
N TYR A 220 16.41 -14.70 -4.83
CA TYR A 220 15.42 -13.94 -4.09
C TYR A 220 14.37 -14.87 -3.48
N ASP A 221 13.78 -15.74 -4.31
CA ASP A 221 12.77 -16.72 -3.87
C ASP A 221 13.32 -17.71 -2.84
N ALA A 222 14.56 -18.17 -3.03
CA ALA A 222 15.22 -19.09 -2.08
C ALA A 222 15.54 -18.42 -0.74
N LEU A 223 15.94 -17.14 -0.76
CA LEU A 223 16.20 -16.36 0.46
C LEU A 223 14.90 -16.11 1.25
N ALA A 224 13.81 -15.75 0.56
CA ALA A 224 12.50 -15.55 1.18
C ALA A 224 11.98 -16.80 1.91
N ARG A 225 12.35 -17.99 1.44
CA ARG A 225 12.00 -19.28 2.08
C ARG A 225 13.06 -19.83 3.02
N HIS A 226 14.15 -19.10 3.25
CA HIS A 226 15.33 -19.54 4.00
C HIS A 226 15.90 -20.88 3.46
N GLU A 227 15.76 -21.14 2.16
CA GLU A 227 16.43 -22.21 1.43
C GLU A 227 17.86 -21.79 1.02
N LEU A 228 18.15 -20.51 1.06
CA LEU A 228 19.46 -19.87 0.92
C LEU A 228 19.78 -19.15 2.24
N ALA A 229 20.98 -19.33 2.73
CA ALA A 229 21.41 -18.69 3.97
C ALA A 229 21.57 -17.17 3.77
N TRP A 230 21.23 -16.37 4.77
CA TRP A 230 21.46 -14.92 4.79
C TRP A 230 22.95 -14.54 4.83
N THR A 231 23.84 -15.53 5.07
CA THR A 231 25.28 -15.37 4.94
C THR A 231 25.80 -15.69 3.53
N ASP A 232 24.93 -15.96 2.56
CA ASP A 232 25.34 -16.17 1.16
C ASP A 232 26.13 -14.96 0.63
N PRO A 233 27.18 -15.19 -0.17
CA PRO A 233 27.96 -14.09 -0.72
C PRO A 233 27.16 -13.01 -1.46
N THR A 234 26.03 -13.36 -2.08
CA THR A 234 25.18 -12.39 -2.78
C THR A 234 24.45 -11.47 -1.80
N VAL A 235 24.05 -11.96 -0.63
CA VAL A 235 23.48 -11.13 0.45
C VAL A 235 24.53 -10.15 0.97
N VAL A 236 25.74 -10.64 1.25
CA VAL A 236 26.85 -9.80 1.72
C VAL A 236 27.21 -8.74 0.68
N ALA A 237 27.23 -9.09 -0.63
CA ALA A 237 27.50 -8.15 -1.71
C ALA A 237 26.40 -7.07 -1.81
N THR A 238 25.13 -7.43 -1.65
CA THR A 238 24.02 -6.48 -1.63
C THR A 238 24.14 -5.51 -0.44
N LEU A 239 24.38 -6.02 0.75
CA LEU A 239 24.61 -5.18 1.93
C LEU A 239 25.81 -4.25 1.73
N GLN A 240 26.91 -4.73 1.13
CA GLN A 240 28.06 -3.87 0.83
C GLN A 240 27.71 -2.77 -0.18
N LEU A 241 26.96 -3.08 -1.23
CA LEU A 241 26.50 -2.09 -2.21
C LEU A 241 25.65 -0.99 -1.55
N LEU A 242 24.76 -1.36 -0.62
CA LEU A 242 23.96 -0.41 0.16
C LEU A 242 24.83 0.42 1.12
N ALA A 243 25.78 -0.21 1.83
CA ALA A 243 26.71 0.50 2.70
C ALA A 243 27.54 1.54 1.93
N ASP A 244 28.02 1.19 0.74
CA ASP A 244 28.80 2.10 -0.12
C ASP A 244 27.98 3.33 -0.56
N TYR A 245 26.65 3.22 -0.60
CA TYR A 245 25.76 4.34 -0.87
C TYR A 245 25.40 5.11 0.43
N TRP A 246 24.88 4.41 1.43
CA TRP A 246 24.38 5.04 2.65
C TRP A 246 25.46 5.71 3.49
N HIS A 247 26.70 5.17 3.46
CA HIS A 247 27.82 5.74 4.22
C HIS A 247 28.69 6.69 3.36
N ALA A 248 28.32 6.92 2.10
CA ALA A 248 28.98 7.93 1.29
C ALA A 248 28.75 9.33 1.91
N PRO A 249 29.78 10.19 1.97
CA PRO A 249 29.69 11.49 2.61
C PRO A 249 28.56 12.35 2.04
N ARG A 250 27.62 12.75 2.90
CA ARG A 250 26.48 13.63 2.59
C ARG A 250 25.47 13.08 1.57
N PHE A 251 25.48 11.76 1.26
CA PHE A 251 24.48 11.17 0.37
C PHE A 251 23.11 11.02 1.02
N VAL A 252 23.08 10.74 2.32
CA VAL A 252 21.82 10.56 3.04
C VAL A 252 21.58 11.68 4.05
N HIS A 253 20.31 12.00 4.28
CA HIS A 253 19.87 13.06 5.19
C HIS A 253 20.39 12.82 6.61
N GLY A 254 21.07 13.82 7.21
CA GLY A 254 21.64 13.71 8.55
C GLY A 254 22.78 12.69 8.68
N GLY A 255 23.32 12.15 7.58
CA GLY A 255 24.25 11.03 7.57
C GLY A 255 23.60 9.73 8.03
N PRO A 256 24.35 8.60 8.15
CA PRO A 256 23.81 7.29 8.52
C PRO A 256 23.01 7.31 9.83
N ALA A 257 23.49 8.00 10.86
CA ALA A 257 22.81 8.08 12.15
C ALA A 257 21.52 8.91 12.08
N GLY A 258 21.48 9.99 11.31
CA GLY A 258 20.28 10.79 11.08
C GLY A 258 19.25 10.02 10.24
N ALA A 259 19.69 9.36 9.18
CA ALA A 259 18.84 8.52 8.34
C ALA A 259 18.17 7.38 9.13
N ALA A 260 18.87 6.76 10.09
CA ALA A 260 18.32 5.73 10.96
C ALA A 260 17.23 6.26 11.94
N GLN A 261 17.11 7.56 12.13
CA GLN A 261 16.11 8.20 12.99
C GLN A 261 15.00 8.91 12.20
N LEU A 262 15.17 9.02 10.89
CA LEU A 262 14.19 9.67 10.00
C LEU A 262 13.02 8.73 9.76
N SER A 263 11.79 9.16 10.07
CA SER A 263 10.59 8.39 9.73
C SER A 263 10.19 8.58 8.27
N PHE A 264 9.38 7.69 7.73
CA PHE A 264 8.87 7.75 6.37
C PHE A 264 8.18 9.09 6.06
N THR A 265 7.24 9.50 6.91
CA THR A 265 6.51 10.77 6.71
C THR A 265 7.42 12.00 6.81
N GLN A 266 8.43 11.96 7.67
CA GLN A 266 9.46 13.00 7.71
C GLN A 266 10.32 13.00 6.46
N GLY A 267 10.71 11.82 5.95
CA GLY A 267 11.44 11.68 4.69
C GLY A 267 10.68 12.28 3.49
N VAL A 268 9.38 12.01 3.40
CA VAL A 268 8.52 12.66 2.38
C VAL A 268 8.51 14.17 2.55
N ALA A 269 8.38 14.68 3.78
CA ALA A 269 8.37 16.11 4.06
C ALA A 269 9.74 16.78 3.80
N ASP A 270 10.85 16.08 4.00
CA ASP A 270 12.21 16.56 3.71
C ASP A 270 12.45 16.72 2.20
N VAL A 271 11.78 15.92 1.39
CA VAL A 271 11.86 16.03 -0.08
C VAL A 271 10.80 16.98 -0.64
N PHE A 272 9.55 16.88 -0.19
CA PHE A 272 8.40 17.52 -0.84
C PHE A 272 7.66 18.54 0.03
N GLY A 273 8.15 18.82 1.23
CA GLY A 273 7.51 19.77 2.17
C GLY A 273 7.87 21.23 1.89
N THR A 274 7.46 22.10 2.81
CA THR A 274 7.66 23.57 2.70
C THR A 274 9.11 24.03 2.72
N ARG A 275 10.01 23.25 3.27
CA ARG A 275 11.45 23.51 3.37
C ARG A 275 12.22 22.26 3.01
N PRO A 276 12.20 21.89 1.73
CA PRO A 276 12.87 20.70 1.29
C PRO A 276 14.39 20.82 1.47
N SER A 277 15.01 19.75 1.94
CA SER A 277 16.46 19.68 2.16
C SER A 277 17.13 18.57 1.37
N THR A 278 16.33 17.73 0.72
CA THR A 278 16.73 16.50 0.07
C THR A 278 16.09 16.39 -1.31
N ALA A 279 16.76 15.75 -2.25
CA ALA A 279 16.31 15.66 -3.64
C ALA A 279 15.43 14.44 -3.95
N MET A 280 15.68 13.31 -3.29
CA MET A 280 15.06 12.01 -3.62
C MET A 280 14.59 11.25 -2.38
N LEU A 281 13.58 10.36 -2.61
CA LEU A 281 13.13 9.35 -1.66
C LEU A 281 12.87 8.05 -2.42
N ALA A 282 13.50 6.94 -2.00
CA ALA A 282 13.23 5.63 -2.58
C ALA A 282 12.13 4.95 -1.76
N GLU A 283 10.95 4.88 -2.34
CA GLU A 283 9.75 4.27 -1.77
C GLU A 283 8.63 4.11 -2.81
N GLY A 284 7.60 3.33 -2.47
CA GLY A 284 6.55 2.91 -3.38
C GLY A 284 5.65 4.01 -3.94
N ASP A 285 4.71 3.59 -4.76
CA ASP A 285 3.72 4.47 -5.40
C ASP A 285 2.86 5.27 -4.41
N PHE A 286 2.65 4.75 -3.20
CA PHE A 286 1.87 5.40 -2.14
C PHE A 286 2.46 6.74 -1.67
N VAL A 287 3.73 7.03 -1.92
CA VAL A 287 4.35 8.35 -1.70
C VAL A 287 3.58 9.46 -2.41
N ALA A 288 2.95 9.18 -3.56
CA ALA A 288 2.10 10.15 -4.25
C ALA A 288 0.95 10.69 -3.37
N SER A 289 0.37 9.83 -2.52
CA SER A 289 -0.69 10.25 -1.59
C SER A 289 -0.16 11.20 -0.51
N GLU A 290 1.00 10.87 0.04
CA GLU A 290 1.66 11.71 1.05
C GLU A 290 2.06 13.06 0.49
N ILE A 291 2.59 13.10 -0.74
CA ILE A 291 2.92 14.36 -1.44
C ILE A 291 1.66 15.22 -1.62
N ARG A 292 0.55 14.61 -2.07
CA ARG A 292 -0.72 15.32 -2.23
C ARG A 292 -1.26 15.83 -0.89
N ALA A 293 -1.13 15.06 0.18
CA ALA A 293 -1.54 15.47 1.52
C ALA A 293 -0.72 16.66 2.06
N LEU A 294 0.57 16.74 1.73
CA LEU A 294 1.41 17.91 2.05
C LEU A 294 0.97 19.17 1.29
N GLY A 295 0.46 19.03 0.05
CA GLY A 295 -0.08 20.13 -0.75
C GLY A 295 0.94 21.22 -1.13
N GLN A 296 2.23 20.88 -1.18
CA GLN A 296 3.30 21.85 -1.46
C GLN A 296 3.79 21.80 -2.89
N VAL A 297 3.71 20.63 -3.54
CA VAL A 297 4.16 20.38 -4.91
C VAL A 297 3.14 19.50 -5.63
N THR A 298 3.14 19.57 -6.96
CA THR A 298 2.24 18.82 -7.83
C THR A 298 2.88 17.50 -8.27
N VAL A 299 2.20 16.40 -8.00
CA VAL A 299 2.60 15.07 -8.50
C VAL A 299 2.44 15.01 -10.02
N GLY A 300 3.48 14.56 -10.71
CA GLY A 300 3.57 14.54 -12.17
C GLY A 300 4.29 15.75 -12.78
N ASP A 301 4.45 16.82 -12.02
CA ASP A 301 5.10 18.05 -12.43
C ASP A 301 6.39 18.29 -11.63
N GLU A 302 6.26 18.77 -10.40
CA GLU A 302 7.39 19.09 -9.51
C GLU A 302 7.89 17.85 -8.76
N ALA A 303 7.00 16.90 -8.47
CA ALA A 303 7.31 15.60 -7.90
C ALA A 303 7.13 14.51 -8.96
N ARG A 304 8.22 13.89 -9.39
CA ARG A 304 8.24 12.80 -10.37
C ARG A 304 8.93 11.57 -9.80
N PHE A 305 8.86 10.48 -10.51
CA PHE A 305 9.55 9.24 -10.15
C PHE A 305 10.34 8.69 -11.34
N PHE A 306 11.26 7.80 -11.03
CA PHE A 306 11.92 6.91 -11.99
C PHE A 306 11.99 5.49 -11.39
N PRO A 307 12.02 4.43 -12.23
CA PRO A 307 12.17 3.06 -11.76
C PRO A 307 13.46 2.85 -11.00
N TRP A 308 13.50 1.87 -10.10
CA TRP A 308 14.72 1.45 -9.42
C TRP A 308 15.83 1.16 -10.45
N PRO A 309 17.02 1.75 -10.30
CA PRO A 309 18.09 1.64 -11.27
C PRO A 309 18.63 0.22 -11.39
N SER A 310 18.94 -0.23 -12.62
CA SER A 310 19.55 -1.54 -12.85
C SER A 310 20.93 -1.64 -12.20
N ILE A 311 21.26 -2.83 -11.69
CA ILE A 311 22.56 -3.13 -11.07
C ILE A 311 23.29 -4.13 -11.98
N GLU A 312 24.54 -3.80 -12.38
CA GLU A 312 25.39 -4.65 -13.23
C GLU A 312 24.71 -5.13 -14.53
N GLY A 313 23.80 -4.33 -15.09
CA GLY A 313 23.07 -4.68 -16.31
C GLY A 313 21.94 -5.70 -16.10
N SER A 314 21.42 -5.81 -14.86
CA SER A 314 20.23 -6.62 -14.57
C SER A 314 19.05 -6.19 -15.44
N PRO A 315 18.16 -7.12 -15.83
CA PRO A 315 16.90 -6.76 -16.46
C PRO A 315 16.02 -5.97 -15.48
N PRO A 316 15.11 -5.12 -15.98
CA PRO A 316 14.15 -4.44 -15.13
C PRO A 316 13.37 -5.43 -14.27
N ALA A 317 13.32 -5.18 -12.98
CA ALA A 317 12.62 -6.00 -12.00
C ALA A 317 11.80 -5.11 -11.06
N VAL A 318 10.65 -5.61 -10.62
CA VAL A 318 9.74 -4.87 -9.76
C VAL A 318 9.46 -5.68 -8.50
N VAL A 319 9.75 -5.09 -7.35
CA VAL A 319 9.26 -5.54 -6.06
C VAL A 319 7.87 -4.96 -5.86
N VAL A 320 6.90 -5.81 -5.57
CA VAL A 320 5.53 -5.41 -5.29
C VAL A 320 5.14 -5.80 -3.87
N ALA A 321 4.23 -5.05 -3.30
CA ALA A 321 3.54 -5.41 -2.07
C ALA A 321 2.02 -5.36 -2.29
N GLY A 322 1.26 -5.69 -1.27
CA GLY A 322 -0.19 -5.53 -1.34
C GLY A 322 -0.89 -5.93 -0.07
N ASP A 323 -2.02 -5.28 0.15
CA ASP A 323 -2.87 -5.53 1.29
C ASP A 323 -3.99 -6.49 0.90
N GLN A 324 -3.98 -7.66 1.52
CA GLN A 324 -4.98 -8.69 1.26
C GLN A 324 -6.08 -8.70 2.31
N ALA A 325 -7.33 -8.63 1.86
CA ALA A 325 -8.49 -8.83 2.70
C ALA A 325 -8.61 -10.30 3.09
N VAL A 326 -8.69 -10.59 4.38
CA VAL A 326 -8.90 -11.93 4.97
C VAL A 326 -10.10 -11.94 5.88
N VAL A 327 -10.79 -13.08 5.97
CA VAL A 327 -12.04 -13.24 6.73
C VAL A 327 -11.78 -14.03 8.01
N PHE A 328 -12.13 -13.44 9.15
CA PHE A 328 -12.07 -14.11 10.45
C PHE A 328 -13.43 -14.69 10.89
N ARG A 329 -14.53 -14.00 10.54
CA ARG A 329 -15.88 -14.43 10.90
C ARG A 329 -16.68 -14.72 9.64
N ASP A 330 -17.08 -15.99 9.49
CA ASP A 330 -17.97 -16.42 8.41
C ASP A 330 -19.37 -15.88 8.66
N SER A 331 -19.83 -15.04 7.73
CA SER A 331 -21.18 -14.50 7.75
C SER A 331 -21.64 -14.12 6.33
N PRO A 332 -22.95 -14.06 6.06
CA PRO A 332 -23.45 -13.54 4.79
C PRO A 332 -22.93 -12.14 4.47
N ALA A 333 -22.75 -11.29 5.49
CA ALA A 333 -22.25 -9.94 5.32
C ALA A 333 -20.75 -9.91 4.96
N SER A 334 -19.92 -10.76 5.60
CA SER A 334 -18.50 -10.91 5.24
C SER A 334 -18.35 -11.44 3.81
N ALA A 335 -19.12 -12.45 3.42
CA ALA A 335 -19.10 -13.00 2.07
C ALA A 335 -19.53 -11.98 1.01
N ALA A 336 -20.54 -11.17 1.28
CA ALA A 336 -21.00 -10.09 0.40
C ALA A 336 -19.95 -8.98 0.27
N LEU A 337 -19.33 -8.55 1.39
CA LEU A 337 -18.28 -7.54 1.34
C LEU A 337 -17.06 -8.05 0.54
N MET A 338 -16.63 -9.30 0.75
CA MET A 338 -15.53 -9.88 -0.04
C MET A 338 -15.88 -9.97 -1.53
N THR A 339 -17.14 -10.28 -1.87
CA THR A 339 -17.62 -10.28 -3.26
C THR A 339 -17.55 -8.88 -3.88
N PHE A 340 -17.96 -7.86 -3.13
CA PHE A 340 -17.89 -6.46 -3.56
C PHE A 340 -16.45 -5.99 -3.73
N LEU A 341 -15.58 -6.26 -2.75
CA LEU A 341 -14.16 -5.91 -2.82
C LEU A 341 -13.44 -6.56 -4.02
N ALA A 342 -13.85 -7.79 -4.42
CA ALA A 342 -13.30 -8.45 -5.59
C ALA A 342 -13.84 -7.91 -6.93
N SER A 343 -14.79 -6.99 -6.92
CA SER A 343 -15.38 -6.40 -8.13
C SER A 343 -14.48 -5.32 -8.76
N VAL A 344 -14.68 -5.04 -10.04
CA VAL A 344 -14.04 -3.91 -10.73
C VAL A 344 -14.48 -2.59 -10.09
N GLU A 345 -15.74 -2.46 -9.76
CA GLU A 345 -16.33 -1.24 -9.23
C GLU A 345 -15.72 -0.79 -7.90
N ALA A 346 -15.48 -1.72 -6.96
CA ALA A 346 -14.79 -1.39 -5.71
C ALA A 346 -13.38 -0.84 -5.97
N GLY A 347 -12.69 -1.40 -6.96
CA GLY A 347 -11.40 -0.89 -7.44
C GLY A 347 -11.50 0.50 -8.08
N GLU A 348 -12.52 0.74 -8.92
CA GLU A 348 -12.74 2.04 -9.58
C GLU A 348 -13.03 3.16 -8.56
N ILE A 349 -13.83 2.88 -7.52
CA ILE A 349 -14.10 3.85 -6.45
C ILE A 349 -12.80 4.27 -5.76
N MET A 350 -11.93 3.32 -5.46
CA MET A 350 -10.66 3.59 -4.80
C MET A 350 -9.68 4.28 -5.76
N ALA A 351 -9.55 3.77 -7.00
CA ALA A 351 -8.62 4.27 -8.01
C ALA A 351 -8.88 5.75 -8.34
N SER A 352 -10.15 6.14 -8.51
CA SER A 352 -10.52 7.51 -8.85
C SER A 352 -10.12 8.56 -7.79
N ARG A 353 -9.80 8.11 -6.59
CA ARG A 353 -9.38 8.98 -5.47
C ARG A 353 -7.86 9.12 -5.36
N GLY A 354 -7.11 8.28 -6.06
CA GLY A 354 -5.64 8.24 -6.03
C GLY A 354 -5.07 7.51 -4.82
N GLY A 355 -3.75 7.27 -4.86
CA GLY A 355 -3.04 6.54 -3.80
C GLY A 355 -3.37 5.05 -3.73
N TYR A 356 -3.78 4.49 -4.86
CA TYR A 356 -4.23 3.12 -4.97
C TYR A 356 -3.80 2.53 -6.31
N LEU A 357 -3.23 1.35 -6.26
CA LEU A 357 -3.05 0.48 -7.43
C LEU A 357 -3.84 -0.81 -7.21
N SER A 358 -4.40 -1.34 -8.28
CA SER A 358 -5.26 -2.53 -8.25
C SER A 358 -4.56 -3.74 -8.83
N ALA A 359 -4.71 -4.90 -8.16
CA ALA A 359 -4.39 -6.20 -8.74
C ALA A 359 -5.50 -6.73 -9.67
N ASN A 360 -6.65 -6.05 -9.74
CA ASN A 360 -7.75 -6.42 -10.61
C ASN A 360 -7.43 -6.08 -12.07
N ARG A 361 -7.12 -7.09 -12.89
CA ARG A 361 -6.73 -6.95 -14.30
C ARG A 361 -7.81 -6.37 -15.21
N ASN A 362 -9.05 -6.28 -14.74
CA ASN A 362 -10.17 -5.74 -15.47
C ASN A 362 -10.47 -4.29 -15.10
N LEU A 363 -9.69 -3.68 -14.19
CA LEU A 363 -9.80 -2.26 -13.90
C LEU A 363 -9.38 -1.44 -15.13
N ASP A 364 -10.24 -0.51 -15.54
CA ASP A 364 -9.89 0.41 -16.61
C ASP A 364 -8.81 1.39 -16.11
N PRO A 365 -7.63 1.47 -16.76
CA PRO A 365 -6.61 2.46 -16.41
C PRO A 365 -7.09 3.90 -16.41
N ALA A 366 -8.15 4.23 -17.17
CA ALA A 366 -8.79 5.55 -17.17
C ALA A 366 -9.46 5.89 -15.82
N SER A 367 -9.68 4.90 -14.95
CA SER A 367 -10.17 5.13 -13.58
C SER A 367 -9.15 5.82 -12.67
N TYR A 368 -7.85 5.75 -13.00
CA TYR A 368 -6.83 6.45 -12.25
C TYR A 368 -6.84 7.96 -12.54
N PRO A 369 -6.60 8.84 -11.54
CA PRO A 369 -6.85 10.26 -11.64
C PRO A 369 -5.88 11.01 -12.57
N ASP A 370 -4.66 10.49 -12.73
CA ASP A 370 -3.59 11.16 -13.45
C ASP A 370 -2.62 10.20 -14.16
N ASP A 371 -1.80 10.76 -15.06
CA ASP A 371 -0.82 10.00 -15.84
C ASP A 371 0.28 9.36 -14.99
N THR A 372 0.63 9.99 -13.86
CA THR A 372 1.64 9.47 -12.92
C THR A 372 1.14 8.18 -12.27
N THR A 373 -0.09 8.17 -11.78
CA THR A 373 -0.70 6.97 -11.19
C THR A 373 -0.88 5.87 -12.24
N ARG A 374 -1.26 6.23 -13.47
CA ARG A 374 -1.32 5.28 -14.60
C ARG A 374 0.04 4.66 -14.91
N ALA A 375 1.10 5.47 -14.94
CA ALA A 375 2.45 4.98 -15.19
C ALA A 375 2.97 4.06 -14.07
N LEU A 376 2.66 4.37 -12.80
CA LEU A 376 2.97 3.52 -11.66
C LEU A 376 2.26 2.16 -11.74
N ALA A 377 0.97 2.16 -12.11
CA ALA A 377 0.19 0.95 -12.31
C ALA A 377 0.70 0.10 -13.48
N ALA A 378 1.02 0.75 -14.62
CA ALA A 378 1.62 0.08 -15.77
C ALA A 378 2.95 -0.60 -15.39
N GLY A 379 3.77 0.02 -14.54
CA GLY A 379 5.02 -0.56 -14.05
C GLY A 379 4.84 -1.88 -13.30
N VAL A 380 3.67 -2.13 -12.71
CA VAL A 380 3.33 -3.43 -12.08
C VAL A 380 2.75 -4.41 -13.11
N VAL A 381 1.85 -3.94 -13.97
CA VAL A 381 1.12 -4.81 -14.93
C VAL A 381 2.04 -5.30 -16.05
N ASP A 382 2.95 -4.43 -16.52
CA ASP A 382 3.82 -4.67 -17.67
C ASP A 382 5.21 -5.22 -17.27
N ALA A 383 5.45 -5.47 -15.98
CA ALA A 383 6.73 -5.95 -15.48
C ALA A 383 7.02 -7.38 -15.98
N ASP A 384 8.12 -7.56 -16.71
CA ASP A 384 8.60 -8.89 -17.14
C ASP A 384 9.06 -9.75 -15.95
N LEU A 385 9.55 -9.11 -14.90
CA LEU A 385 10.02 -9.74 -13.68
C LEU A 385 9.42 -9.03 -12.47
N LEU A 386 8.53 -9.73 -11.78
CA LEU A 386 7.85 -9.26 -10.59
C LEU A 386 8.12 -10.22 -9.43
N ARG A 387 8.44 -9.67 -8.24
CA ARG A 387 8.50 -10.42 -6.99
C ARG A 387 7.76 -9.68 -5.88
N PHE A 388 7.10 -10.45 -5.03
CA PHE A 388 6.50 -9.88 -3.83
C PHE A 388 7.59 -9.50 -2.84
N ASP A 389 7.35 -8.47 -2.04
CA ASP A 389 8.16 -8.01 -0.92
C ASP A 389 8.66 -9.19 -0.09
N LEU A 390 9.97 -9.35 0.00
CA LEU A 390 10.60 -10.51 0.61
C LEU A 390 10.31 -10.58 2.11
N SER A 391 10.38 -9.44 2.79
CA SER A 391 10.16 -9.36 4.23
C SER A 391 8.74 -9.78 4.59
N ASP A 392 7.75 -9.40 3.78
CA ASP A 392 6.33 -9.73 3.94
C ASP A 392 6.04 -11.23 3.69
N LEU A 393 6.88 -11.92 2.91
CA LEU A 393 6.79 -13.36 2.69
C LEU A 393 7.33 -14.20 3.85
N THR A 394 8.10 -13.60 4.74
CA THR A 394 8.79 -14.29 5.85
C THR A 394 7.92 -14.41 7.10
N PRO A 395 8.31 -15.20 8.11
CA PRO A 395 7.63 -15.22 9.40
C PRO A 395 7.54 -13.83 10.05
N GLN A 396 6.44 -13.55 10.75
CA GLN A 396 6.20 -12.26 11.39
C GLN A 396 7.37 -11.79 12.27
N ALA A 397 7.97 -12.68 13.04
CA ALA A 397 9.08 -12.35 13.91
C ALA A 397 10.33 -11.89 13.14
N PHE A 398 10.50 -12.35 11.88
CA PHE A 398 11.64 -11.99 11.05
C PHE A 398 11.40 -10.69 10.27
N GLY A 399 10.32 -10.59 9.48
CA GLY A 399 10.08 -9.49 8.55
C GLY A 399 8.81 -8.65 8.81
N GLY A 400 7.91 -9.10 9.69
CA GLY A 400 6.52 -8.62 9.69
C GLY A 400 6.13 -7.57 10.73
N GLY A 401 6.97 -6.63 11.13
CA GLY A 401 6.56 -5.55 12.03
C GLY A 401 7.71 -4.80 12.70
N SER A 402 7.38 -3.79 13.49
CA SER A 402 8.36 -2.88 14.11
C SER A 402 9.37 -3.55 15.05
N SER A 403 9.06 -4.74 15.56
CA SER A 403 9.96 -5.56 16.37
C SER A 403 10.62 -6.71 15.59
N ALA A 404 10.37 -6.79 14.26
CA ALA A 404 10.95 -7.84 13.43
C ALA A 404 12.47 -7.74 13.39
N HIS A 405 13.11 -8.89 13.46
CA HIS A 405 14.57 -8.94 13.58
C HIS A 405 15.29 -8.38 12.35
N MET A 406 14.76 -8.57 11.15
CA MET A 406 15.32 -8.02 9.92
C MET A 406 15.36 -6.49 9.97
N TRP A 407 14.28 -5.85 10.42
CA TRP A 407 14.21 -4.39 10.55
C TRP A 407 15.27 -3.86 11.52
N VAL A 408 15.36 -4.46 12.69
CA VAL A 408 16.34 -4.05 13.72
C VAL A 408 17.79 -4.22 13.22
N VAL A 409 18.08 -5.31 12.52
CA VAL A 409 19.43 -5.53 11.97
C VAL A 409 19.76 -4.51 10.89
N LEU A 410 18.82 -4.22 9.97
CA LEU A 410 19.03 -3.23 8.90
C LEU A 410 19.15 -1.81 9.44
N GLN A 411 18.40 -1.44 10.49
CA GLN A 411 18.55 -0.15 11.17
C GLN A 411 19.93 0.01 11.80
N ASN A 412 20.42 -1.00 12.50
CA ASN A 412 21.78 -1.00 13.07
C ASN A 412 22.85 -0.97 11.98
N PHE A 413 22.62 -1.62 10.86
CA PHE A 413 23.49 -1.61 9.70
C PHE A 413 23.54 -0.22 9.03
N LEU A 414 22.39 0.38 8.75
CA LEU A 414 22.32 1.76 8.23
C LEU A 414 23.05 2.73 9.16
N GLY A 415 22.81 2.61 10.47
CA GLY A 415 23.47 3.45 11.49
C GLY A 415 24.97 3.24 11.63
N GLY A 416 25.58 2.31 10.88
CA GLY A 416 27.01 2.03 10.88
C GLY A 416 27.51 1.22 12.08
N GLN A 417 26.62 0.56 12.82
CA GLN A 417 26.95 -0.27 13.99
C GLN A 417 27.40 -1.69 13.56
N LEU A 418 27.06 -2.09 12.34
CA LEU A 418 27.39 -3.39 11.76
C LEU A 418 28.07 -3.21 10.41
N THR A 419 29.07 -4.05 10.13
CA THR A 419 29.56 -4.24 8.76
C THR A 419 28.61 -5.13 7.96
N ALA A 420 28.71 -5.16 6.63
CA ALA A 420 27.88 -6.04 5.78
C ALA A 420 27.95 -7.51 6.20
N ALA A 421 29.14 -8.03 6.51
CA ALA A 421 29.31 -9.41 6.98
C ALA A 421 28.68 -9.66 8.37
N GLN A 422 28.76 -8.68 9.27
CA GLN A 422 28.12 -8.78 10.59
C GLN A 422 26.59 -8.72 10.49
N ALA A 423 26.06 -7.83 9.62
CA ALA A 423 24.62 -7.75 9.36
C ALA A 423 24.11 -9.07 8.75
N ALA A 424 24.81 -9.63 7.75
CA ALA A 424 24.48 -10.93 7.16
C ALA A 424 24.47 -12.05 8.22
N THR A 425 25.45 -12.07 9.12
CA THR A 425 25.51 -13.05 10.21
C THR A 425 24.37 -12.87 11.21
N ALA A 426 24.01 -11.64 11.54
CA ALA A 426 22.88 -11.35 12.44
C ALA A 426 21.54 -11.72 11.82
N LEU A 427 21.34 -11.43 10.51
CA LEU A 427 20.17 -11.84 9.75
C LEU A 427 20.02 -13.36 9.71
N GLU A 428 21.12 -14.10 9.46
CA GLU A 428 21.10 -15.57 9.46
C GLU A 428 20.72 -16.14 10.83
N ALA A 429 21.29 -15.61 11.89
CA ALA A 429 20.99 -16.06 13.25
C ALA A 429 19.50 -15.83 13.60
N ALA A 430 18.94 -14.70 13.18
CA ALA A 430 17.53 -14.40 13.36
C ALA A 430 16.63 -15.30 12.49
N ALA A 431 16.96 -15.45 11.19
CA ALA A 431 16.21 -16.29 10.28
C ALA A 431 16.17 -17.76 10.76
N ALA A 432 17.31 -18.31 11.17
CA ALA A 432 17.38 -19.67 11.70
C ALA A 432 16.47 -19.91 12.92
N ALA A 433 16.29 -18.89 13.77
CA ALA A 433 15.40 -18.97 14.91
C ALA A 433 13.91 -18.82 14.53
N ASP A 434 13.61 -17.81 13.70
CA ASP A 434 12.23 -17.42 13.41
C ASP A 434 11.54 -18.39 12.44
N PHE A 435 12.27 -18.93 11.45
CA PHE A 435 11.73 -19.95 10.53
C PHE A 435 11.52 -21.30 11.20
N ALA A 436 12.34 -21.65 12.22
CA ALA A 436 12.12 -22.87 13.00
C ALA A 436 10.91 -22.77 13.94
N GLY A 437 10.57 -21.59 14.43
CA GLY A 437 9.43 -21.36 15.33
C GLY A 437 8.07 -21.30 14.65
N GLY A 438 8.03 -21.15 13.33
CA GLY A 438 6.80 -21.05 12.52
C GLY A 438 6.31 -22.37 11.90
N SER A 439 6.92 -23.51 12.25
CA SER A 439 6.57 -24.85 11.75
C SER A 439 5.63 -25.63 12.67
#